data_cf761dc11287e7aac20de95db96eb7bc
#
_entry.id   cf761dc11287e7aac20de95db96eb7bc
#
_cell.length_a   1.000
_cell.length_b   1.000
_cell.length_c   1.000
_cell.angle_alpha   90.00
_cell.angle_beta   90.00
_cell.angle_gamma   90.00
#
_symmetry.space_group_name_H-M   'P 1'
#
loop_
_entity.id
_entity.type
_entity.pdbx_description
1 polymer ?
#
loop_
_entity_poly.entity_id
_entity_poly.type
_entity_poly.pdbx_seq_one_letter_code
_entity_poly.pdbx_strand_id
1 'polypeptide(L)'
;MLYNCAMNFALTPQMIDKISFAMEDQKEQYFVDTDSGELAPHSSLGAEPDEEKYARLPRWGSAEGFHLMESFITSLDNPAYREQLSRSLTTGRGVFRAFKDVLKQNKEIEKLWFAYKEQRLRAVIISWYNVHREARGLARLPAEPEETDELVMSDFSFRWDAGDHRREVEQLDRDAFFELFPHESPDGLEQRFSEKRQGLPPAGGEQSPLLIAETPDADLAGFAWGVIDGTTVHIVQLAVVPALRGLGLGEALLRRFLTGMRGRGMRRLTTELMGRSLRSADFFRSVGFVTVTQTMECSLQDLPW
;
A
#
# COMPACT_ATOMS: atom_id res chain seq x y z
N MET A 1 -20.42 -17.56 18.92
CA MET A 1 -20.15 -18.93 18.52
C MET A 1 -18.82 -18.94 17.80
N LEU A 2 -17.79 -19.50 18.42
CA LEU A 2 -16.46 -19.64 17.83
C LEU A 2 -16.53 -20.82 16.86
N TYR A 3 -16.33 -20.54 15.58
CA TYR A 3 -16.25 -21.54 14.53
C TYR A 3 -15.07 -22.47 14.78
N ASN A 4 -15.35 -23.71 15.11
CA ASN A 4 -14.35 -24.71 15.50
C ASN A 4 -13.87 -25.50 14.27
N CYS A 5 -13.85 -24.88 13.11
CA CYS A 5 -13.47 -25.52 11.85
C CYS A 5 -11.98 -25.29 11.57
N ALA A 6 -11.29 -26.36 11.63
CA ALA A 6 -9.85 -26.39 11.54
C ALA A 6 -9.40 -26.61 10.08
N MET A 7 -8.59 -25.70 9.51
CA MET A 7 -8.08 -25.87 8.13
C MET A 7 -6.77 -26.66 8.10
N ASN A 8 -6.75 -27.78 7.41
CA ASN A 8 -5.60 -28.68 7.25
C ASN A 8 -4.82 -28.44 5.94
N PHE A 9 -5.38 -27.64 5.02
CA PHE A 9 -4.72 -27.34 3.75
C PHE A 9 -3.81 -26.10 3.83
N ALA A 10 -2.81 -26.04 2.96
CA ALA A 10 -1.96 -24.86 2.81
C ALA A 10 -2.64 -23.81 1.91
N LEU A 11 -2.62 -22.54 2.34
CA LEU A 11 -3.10 -21.45 1.50
C LEU A 11 -2.03 -21.10 0.45
N THR A 12 -2.10 -21.74 -0.70
CA THR A 12 -1.20 -21.48 -1.84
C THR A 12 -1.75 -20.34 -2.71
N PRO A 13 -0.91 -19.68 -3.55
CA PRO A 13 -1.38 -18.67 -4.51
C PRO A 13 -2.55 -19.17 -5.37
N GLN A 14 -2.45 -20.39 -5.92
CA GLN A 14 -3.53 -20.99 -6.70
C GLN A 14 -4.82 -21.20 -5.90
N MET A 15 -4.70 -21.42 -4.59
CA MET A 15 -5.87 -21.56 -3.72
C MET A 15 -6.51 -20.17 -3.46
N ILE A 16 -5.71 -19.15 -3.30
CA ILE A 16 -6.18 -17.76 -3.17
C ILE A 16 -6.97 -17.36 -4.43
N ASP A 17 -6.45 -17.65 -5.62
CA ASP A 17 -7.14 -17.36 -6.88
C ASP A 17 -8.49 -18.07 -6.99
N LYS A 18 -8.55 -19.35 -6.62
CA LYS A 18 -9.80 -20.13 -6.60
C LYS A 18 -10.81 -19.56 -5.61
N ILE A 19 -10.37 -19.19 -4.41
CA ILE A 19 -11.22 -18.57 -3.37
C ILE A 19 -11.71 -17.20 -3.85
N SER A 20 -10.82 -16.36 -4.42
CA SER A 20 -11.19 -15.07 -4.98
C SER A 20 -12.29 -15.19 -6.03
N PHE A 21 -12.13 -16.12 -6.95
CA PHE A 21 -13.14 -16.39 -7.98
C PHE A 21 -14.48 -16.83 -7.38
N ALA A 22 -14.46 -17.75 -6.41
CA ALA A 22 -15.65 -18.23 -5.72
C ALA A 22 -16.35 -17.14 -4.88
N MET A 23 -15.57 -16.22 -4.28
CA MET A 23 -16.14 -15.07 -3.55
C MET A 23 -16.86 -14.09 -4.49
N GLU A 24 -16.40 -13.93 -5.72
CA GLU A 24 -17.01 -13.04 -6.71
C GLU A 24 -18.25 -13.58 -7.39
N ASP A 25 -18.54 -14.87 -7.23
CA ASP A 25 -19.77 -15.48 -7.76
C ASP A 25 -20.99 -15.00 -6.96
N GLN A 26 -21.83 -14.19 -7.59
CA GLN A 26 -23.05 -13.63 -6.98
C GLN A 26 -24.24 -14.62 -7.04
N LYS A 27 -24.09 -15.74 -7.74
CA LYS A 27 -25.19 -16.71 -7.96
C LYS A 27 -25.14 -17.87 -6.99
N GLU A 28 -23.92 -18.25 -6.59
CA GLU A 28 -23.69 -19.44 -5.79
C GLU A 28 -22.80 -19.06 -4.59
N GLN A 29 -23.07 -19.66 -3.46
CA GLN A 29 -22.25 -19.53 -2.26
C GLN A 29 -21.33 -20.73 -2.18
N TYR A 30 -20.06 -20.50 -1.89
CA TYR A 30 -19.07 -21.55 -1.78
C TYR A 30 -18.59 -21.75 -0.34
N PHE A 31 -18.19 -22.97 -0.08
CA PHE A 31 -17.54 -23.43 1.12
C PHE A 31 -16.20 -24.08 0.74
N VAL A 32 -15.27 -24.11 1.67
CA VAL A 32 -14.03 -24.87 1.48
C VAL A 32 -14.03 -26.07 2.42
N ASP A 33 -13.72 -27.24 1.90
CA ASP A 33 -13.43 -28.43 2.70
C ASP A 33 -12.15 -28.18 3.48
N THR A 34 -12.22 -28.27 4.81
CA THR A 34 -11.15 -27.89 5.72
C THR A 34 -9.95 -28.84 5.71
N ASP A 35 -10.14 -30.04 5.19
CA ASP A 35 -9.06 -31.04 5.11
C ASP A 35 -8.38 -31.00 3.75
N SER A 36 -9.14 -30.97 2.67
CA SER A 36 -8.59 -31.03 1.30
C SER A 36 -8.34 -29.66 0.66
N GLY A 37 -9.00 -28.60 1.14
CA GLY A 37 -9.00 -27.29 0.49
C GLY A 37 -9.87 -27.21 -0.76
N GLU A 38 -10.67 -28.25 -1.07
CA GLU A 38 -11.56 -28.21 -2.23
C GLU A 38 -12.75 -27.28 -2.00
N LEU A 39 -13.11 -26.53 -3.04
CA LEU A 39 -14.28 -25.66 -3.03
C LEU A 39 -15.52 -26.43 -3.41
N ALA A 40 -16.55 -26.32 -2.58
CA ALA A 40 -17.86 -26.94 -2.82
C ALA A 40 -18.96 -25.86 -2.86
N PRO A 41 -19.80 -25.82 -3.90
CA PRO A 41 -20.94 -24.91 -3.93
C PRO A 41 -21.99 -25.37 -2.90
N HIS A 42 -22.67 -24.42 -2.26
CA HIS A 42 -23.70 -24.71 -1.24
C HIS A 42 -24.77 -25.63 -1.77
N SER A 43 -25.14 -25.50 -3.04
CA SER A 43 -26.12 -26.37 -3.71
C SER A 43 -25.75 -27.86 -3.67
N SER A 44 -24.47 -28.22 -3.52
CA SER A 44 -23.99 -29.61 -3.45
C SER A 44 -23.89 -30.17 -2.02
N LEU A 45 -23.99 -29.31 -0.98
CA LEU A 45 -23.72 -29.68 0.41
C LEU A 45 -24.99 -29.96 1.25
N GLY A 46 -26.17 -29.73 0.68
CA GLY A 46 -27.43 -29.84 1.42
C GLY A 46 -27.79 -28.58 2.22
N ALA A 47 -28.89 -28.61 2.97
CA ALA A 47 -29.45 -27.43 3.63
C ALA A 47 -28.59 -26.90 4.79
N GLU A 48 -27.90 -27.77 5.47
CA GLU A 48 -26.99 -27.41 6.59
C GLU A 48 -25.66 -28.14 6.39
N PRO A 49 -24.66 -27.47 5.82
CA PRO A 49 -23.29 -28.02 5.71
C PRO A 49 -22.71 -28.30 7.10
N ASP A 50 -21.99 -29.39 7.23
CA ASP A 50 -21.25 -29.73 8.44
C ASP A 50 -20.18 -28.66 8.70
N GLU A 51 -20.36 -27.86 9.76
CA GLU A 51 -19.47 -26.76 10.14
C GLU A 51 -18.09 -27.24 10.61
N GLU A 52 -17.92 -28.51 10.99
CA GLU A 52 -16.60 -29.07 11.32
C GLU A 52 -15.80 -29.41 10.07
N LYS A 53 -16.48 -29.74 8.99
CA LYS A 53 -15.87 -30.14 7.73
C LYS A 53 -15.76 -29.00 6.71
N TYR A 54 -16.72 -28.09 6.69
CA TYR A 54 -16.81 -27.05 5.68
C TYR A 54 -16.75 -25.65 6.28
N ALA A 55 -15.74 -24.88 5.92
CA ALA A 55 -15.63 -23.49 6.29
C ALA A 55 -16.28 -22.58 5.23
N ARG A 56 -17.11 -21.66 5.70
CA ARG A 56 -17.77 -20.70 4.84
C ARG A 56 -16.76 -19.63 4.38
N LEU A 57 -16.74 -19.34 3.08
CA LEU A 57 -15.91 -18.25 2.55
C LEU A 57 -16.35 -16.87 3.05
N PRO A 58 -15.43 -15.89 3.09
CA PRO A 58 -15.79 -14.51 3.39
C PRO A 58 -16.90 -14.00 2.47
N ARG A 59 -17.81 -13.21 3.03
CA ARG A 59 -18.82 -12.56 2.19
C ARG A 59 -18.18 -11.51 1.31
N TRP A 60 -18.54 -11.57 0.03
CA TRP A 60 -18.13 -10.59 -0.97
C TRP A 60 -19.33 -10.26 -1.86
N GLY A 61 -20.10 -9.26 -1.45
CA GLY A 61 -21.31 -8.84 -2.13
C GLY A 61 -21.17 -7.47 -2.78
N SER A 62 -22.33 -6.92 -3.18
CA SER A 62 -22.39 -5.60 -3.82
C SER A 62 -21.92 -4.48 -2.89
N ALA A 63 -22.12 -4.61 -1.58
CA ALA A 63 -21.69 -3.60 -0.60
C ALA A 63 -20.15 -3.55 -0.50
N GLU A 64 -19.52 -4.71 -0.37
CA GLU A 64 -18.06 -4.82 -0.31
C GLU A 64 -17.43 -4.35 -1.63
N GLY A 65 -18.02 -4.72 -2.77
CA GLY A 65 -17.59 -4.24 -4.08
C GLY A 65 -17.74 -2.73 -4.24
N PHE A 66 -18.79 -2.13 -3.69
CA PHE A 66 -18.98 -0.67 -3.72
C PHE A 66 -17.94 0.04 -2.85
N HIS A 67 -17.72 -0.42 -1.63
CA HIS A 67 -16.68 0.14 -0.75
C HIS A 67 -15.27 -0.01 -1.34
N LEU A 68 -15.02 -1.10 -2.07
CA LEU A 68 -13.76 -1.27 -2.78
C LEU A 68 -13.56 -0.20 -3.87
N MET A 69 -14.61 0.09 -4.65
CA MET A 69 -14.57 1.16 -5.65
C MET A 69 -14.35 2.54 -5.03
N GLU A 70 -15.03 2.86 -3.93
CA GLU A 70 -14.83 4.12 -3.19
C GLU A 70 -13.37 4.25 -2.68
N SER A 71 -12.85 3.17 -2.10
CA SER A 71 -11.48 3.15 -1.58
C SER A 71 -10.45 3.29 -2.70
N PHE A 72 -10.66 2.64 -3.85
CA PHE A 72 -9.82 2.81 -5.02
C PHE A 72 -9.82 4.25 -5.54
N ILE A 73 -10.98 4.86 -5.68
CA ILE A 73 -11.11 6.26 -6.12
C ILE A 73 -10.32 7.19 -5.17
N THR A 74 -10.42 6.93 -3.86
CA THR A 74 -9.71 7.74 -2.86
C THR A 74 -8.19 7.57 -2.96
N SER A 75 -7.71 6.39 -3.39
CA SER A 75 -6.28 6.11 -3.57
C SER A 75 -5.68 6.72 -4.84
N LEU A 76 -6.51 7.15 -5.80
CA LEU A 76 -6.03 7.75 -7.05
C LEU A 76 -5.54 9.18 -6.82
N ASP A 77 -4.33 9.48 -7.30
CA ASP A 77 -3.76 10.82 -7.21
C ASP A 77 -4.24 11.76 -8.31
N ASN A 78 -4.65 11.22 -9.46
CA ASN A 78 -5.13 12.03 -10.59
C ASN A 78 -6.55 12.57 -10.36
N PRO A 79 -6.73 13.92 -10.19
CA PRO A 79 -8.03 14.51 -9.89
C PRO A 79 -9.08 14.27 -10.97
N ALA A 80 -8.68 14.25 -12.25
CA ALA A 80 -9.60 14.06 -13.37
C ALA A 80 -10.23 12.66 -13.38
N TYR A 81 -9.42 11.63 -13.13
CA TYR A 81 -9.91 10.26 -13.03
C TYR A 81 -10.70 10.04 -11.75
N ARG A 82 -10.26 10.63 -10.64
CA ARG A 82 -11.00 10.59 -9.38
C ARG A 82 -12.41 11.16 -9.56
N GLU A 83 -12.53 12.31 -10.23
CA GLU A 83 -13.82 12.94 -10.50
C GLU A 83 -14.71 12.10 -11.43
N GLN A 84 -14.15 11.56 -12.53
CA GLN A 84 -14.90 10.73 -13.46
C GLN A 84 -15.43 9.46 -12.80
N LEU A 85 -14.58 8.76 -12.03
CA LEU A 85 -14.96 7.55 -11.32
C LEU A 85 -15.94 7.85 -10.19
N SER A 86 -15.76 8.95 -9.44
CA SER A 86 -16.72 9.38 -8.41
C SER A 86 -18.09 9.65 -9.00
N ARG A 87 -18.18 10.31 -10.15
CA ARG A 87 -19.45 10.52 -10.85
C ARG A 87 -20.14 9.21 -11.23
N SER A 88 -19.38 8.18 -11.61
CA SER A 88 -19.94 6.86 -11.92
C SER A 88 -20.60 6.20 -10.72
N LEU A 89 -20.14 6.49 -9.49
CA LEU A 89 -20.74 5.95 -8.26
C LEU A 89 -22.06 6.64 -7.88
N THR A 90 -22.32 7.85 -8.37
CA THR A 90 -23.54 8.62 -8.04
C THR A 90 -24.73 8.31 -8.97
N THR A 91 -24.57 7.46 -9.97
CA THR A 91 -25.60 7.18 -10.98
C THR A 91 -26.82 6.39 -10.46
N GLY A 92 -26.78 5.88 -9.24
CA GLY A 92 -27.87 5.16 -8.57
C GLY A 92 -28.04 3.71 -9.05
N ARG A 93 -28.46 3.46 -10.29
CA ARG A 93 -28.59 2.13 -10.85
C ARG A 93 -27.46 1.84 -11.86
N GLY A 94 -26.91 0.62 -11.80
CA GLY A 94 -25.86 0.21 -12.75
C GLY A 94 -24.47 0.77 -12.44
N VAL A 95 -24.22 1.17 -11.20
CA VAL A 95 -22.95 1.73 -10.71
C VAL A 95 -21.73 0.90 -11.14
N PHE A 96 -21.76 -0.41 -10.95
CA PHE A 96 -20.66 -1.30 -11.34
C PHE A 96 -20.37 -1.28 -12.84
N ARG A 97 -21.42 -1.15 -13.66
CA ARG A 97 -21.27 -1.04 -15.11
C ARG A 97 -20.68 0.30 -15.50
N ALA A 98 -21.23 1.40 -14.94
CA ALA A 98 -20.75 2.75 -15.20
C ALA A 98 -19.28 2.90 -14.79
N PHE A 99 -18.89 2.36 -13.64
CA PHE A 99 -17.51 2.34 -13.18
C PHE A 99 -16.57 1.60 -14.16
N LYS A 100 -16.96 0.38 -14.57
CA LYS A 100 -16.19 -0.39 -15.57
C LYS A 100 -16.10 0.30 -16.92
N ASP A 101 -17.15 1.01 -17.34
CA ASP A 101 -17.14 1.74 -18.61
C ASP A 101 -16.17 2.93 -18.58
N VAL A 102 -15.99 3.59 -17.43
CA VAL A 102 -14.95 4.61 -17.23
C VAL A 102 -13.56 3.99 -17.23
N LEU A 103 -13.35 2.88 -16.54
CA LEU A 103 -12.05 2.18 -16.51
C LEU A 103 -11.56 1.80 -17.92
N LYS A 104 -12.46 1.27 -18.76
CA LYS A 104 -12.13 0.85 -20.13
C LYS A 104 -11.64 1.97 -21.04
N GLN A 105 -11.92 3.23 -20.68
CA GLN A 105 -11.45 4.40 -21.44
C GLN A 105 -9.95 4.66 -21.24
N ASN A 106 -9.37 4.11 -20.14
CA ASN A 106 -7.95 4.24 -19.85
C ASN A 106 -7.38 2.91 -19.33
N LYS A 107 -6.57 2.27 -20.17
CA LYS A 107 -5.96 0.96 -19.86
C LYS A 107 -5.05 0.97 -18.63
N GLU A 108 -4.40 2.08 -18.33
CA GLU A 108 -3.53 2.19 -17.15
C GLU A 108 -4.35 2.14 -15.86
N ILE A 109 -5.46 2.88 -15.80
CA ILE A 109 -6.35 2.86 -14.63
C ILE A 109 -7.06 1.52 -14.52
N GLU A 110 -7.42 0.90 -15.63
CA GLU A 110 -8.01 -0.44 -15.64
C GLU A 110 -7.05 -1.47 -15.02
N LYS A 111 -5.77 -1.45 -15.39
CA LYS A 111 -4.73 -2.30 -14.77
C LYS A 111 -4.59 -2.02 -13.27
N LEU A 112 -4.51 -0.74 -12.89
CA LEU A 112 -4.44 -0.33 -11.49
C LEU A 112 -5.63 -0.82 -10.67
N TRP A 113 -6.84 -0.75 -11.24
CA TRP A 113 -8.04 -1.26 -10.59
C TRP A 113 -7.97 -2.78 -10.35
N PHE A 114 -7.55 -3.55 -11.36
CA PHE A 114 -7.48 -5.00 -11.20
C PHE A 114 -6.42 -5.41 -10.17
N ALA A 115 -5.25 -4.78 -10.18
CA ALA A 115 -4.20 -5.01 -9.19
C ALA A 115 -4.69 -4.64 -7.77
N TYR A 116 -5.30 -3.47 -7.60
CA TYR A 116 -5.87 -3.03 -6.32
C TYR A 116 -6.94 -3.98 -5.80
N LYS A 117 -7.84 -4.41 -6.68
CA LYS A 117 -8.91 -5.35 -6.34
C LYS A 117 -8.36 -6.71 -5.89
N GLU A 118 -7.42 -7.26 -6.63
CA GLU A 118 -6.77 -8.53 -6.32
C GLU A 118 -6.08 -8.47 -4.96
N GLN A 119 -5.30 -7.43 -4.70
CA GLN A 119 -4.65 -7.17 -3.43
C GLN A 119 -5.64 -7.16 -2.26
N ARG A 120 -6.78 -6.47 -2.42
CA ARG A 120 -7.79 -6.39 -1.37
C ARG A 120 -8.49 -7.71 -1.11
N LEU A 121 -8.83 -8.45 -2.16
CA LEU A 121 -9.41 -9.79 -2.03
C LEU A 121 -8.45 -10.75 -1.33
N ARG A 122 -7.18 -10.73 -1.72
CA ARG A 122 -6.12 -11.53 -1.10
C ARG A 122 -6.00 -11.23 0.39
N ALA A 123 -5.97 -9.96 0.79
CA ALA A 123 -5.90 -9.56 2.20
C ALA A 123 -7.10 -10.10 3.02
N VAL A 124 -8.30 -10.05 2.45
CA VAL A 124 -9.52 -10.60 3.09
C VAL A 124 -9.39 -12.11 3.26
N ILE A 125 -8.90 -12.83 2.26
CA ILE A 125 -8.73 -14.29 2.29
C ILE A 125 -7.68 -14.69 3.34
N ILE A 126 -6.53 -14.02 3.38
CA ILE A 126 -5.47 -14.28 4.36
C ILE A 126 -5.96 -14.00 5.78
N SER A 127 -6.68 -12.89 5.98
CA SER A 127 -7.27 -12.57 7.29
C SER A 127 -8.26 -13.64 7.74
N TRP A 128 -9.15 -14.07 6.85
CA TRP A 128 -10.11 -15.14 7.11
C TRP A 128 -9.41 -16.47 7.43
N TYR A 129 -8.41 -16.84 6.65
CA TYR A 129 -7.64 -18.07 6.89
C TYR A 129 -6.89 -18.02 8.23
N ASN A 130 -6.33 -16.85 8.60
CA ASN A 130 -5.63 -16.67 9.87
C ASN A 130 -6.56 -16.78 11.08
N VAL A 131 -7.81 -16.31 10.99
CA VAL A 131 -8.82 -16.51 12.05
C VAL A 131 -9.03 -18.00 12.32
N HIS A 132 -9.10 -18.81 11.27
CA HIS A 132 -9.23 -20.26 11.41
C HIS A 132 -7.97 -20.94 11.95
N ARG A 133 -6.78 -20.44 11.63
CA ARG A 133 -5.50 -20.93 12.21
C ARG A 133 -5.39 -20.61 13.71
N GLU A 134 -5.74 -19.39 14.09
CA GLU A 134 -5.70 -18.97 15.51
C GLU A 134 -6.67 -19.79 16.38
N ALA A 135 -7.83 -20.12 15.86
CA ALA A 135 -8.79 -21.01 16.55
C ALA A 135 -8.19 -22.38 16.89
N ARG A 136 -7.08 -22.77 16.23
CA ARG A 136 -6.31 -24.00 16.50
C ARG A 136 -5.07 -23.81 17.35
N GLY A 137 -4.76 -22.59 17.78
CA GLY A 137 -3.49 -22.30 18.43
C GLY A 137 -2.28 -22.33 17.49
N LEU A 138 -2.51 -22.31 16.17
CA LEU A 138 -1.45 -22.18 15.17
C LEU A 138 -1.08 -20.70 15.01
N ALA A 139 0.22 -20.41 14.90
CA ALA A 139 0.70 -19.07 14.62
C ALA A 139 0.05 -18.54 13.33
N ARG A 140 -0.26 -17.24 13.32
CA ARG A 140 -0.67 -16.55 12.07
C ARG A 140 0.36 -16.85 11.00
N LEU A 141 -0.11 -17.05 9.78
CA LEU A 141 0.79 -16.85 8.65
C LEU A 141 1.31 -15.42 8.77
N PRO A 142 2.62 -15.17 8.67
CA PRO A 142 3.09 -13.82 8.48
C PRO A 142 2.23 -13.22 7.35
N ALA A 143 1.84 -11.96 7.48
CA ALA A 143 1.34 -11.25 6.31
C ALA A 143 2.44 -11.47 5.27
N GLU A 144 2.17 -12.29 4.25
CA GLU A 144 3.11 -12.47 3.16
C GLU A 144 3.44 -11.07 2.67
N PRO A 145 4.71 -10.75 2.42
CA PRO A 145 5.05 -9.62 1.58
C PRO A 145 4.22 -9.86 0.32
N GLU A 146 3.32 -8.94 0.04
CA GLU A 146 2.29 -9.12 -0.98
C GLU A 146 3.00 -9.53 -2.26
N GLU A 147 2.74 -10.75 -2.79
CA GLU A 147 3.28 -11.21 -4.08
C GLU A 147 2.83 -10.30 -5.23
N THR A 148 1.79 -9.50 -5.01
CA THR A 148 1.42 -8.38 -5.88
C THR A 148 2.52 -7.33 -5.91
N ASP A 149 3.20 -7.10 -4.78
CA ASP A 149 4.43 -6.31 -4.75
C ASP A 149 5.52 -6.93 -5.62
N GLU A 150 5.66 -8.24 -5.68
CA GLU A 150 6.68 -8.88 -6.53
C GLU A 150 6.34 -8.79 -8.03
N LEU A 151 5.07 -8.89 -8.44
CA LEU A 151 4.69 -8.76 -9.86
C LEU A 151 4.77 -7.31 -10.35
N VAL A 152 4.30 -6.35 -9.57
CA VAL A 152 4.48 -4.92 -9.88
C VAL A 152 5.95 -4.51 -9.70
N MET A 153 6.63 -5.10 -8.70
CA MET A 153 8.04 -4.84 -8.44
C MET A 153 8.99 -5.53 -9.43
N SER A 154 8.53 -6.52 -10.23
CA SER A 154 9.33 -7.08 -11.33
C SER A 154 9.59 -6.06 -12.45
N ASP A 155 8.74 -5.04 -12.55
CA ASP A 155 8.90 -3.95 -13.52
C ASP A 155 9.82 -2.83 -13.00
N PHE A 156 10.31 -2.93 -11.74
CA PHE A 156 11.22 -1.93 -11.16
C PHE A 156 12.51 -2.59 -10.69
N SER A 157 13.64 -1.94 -10.97
CA SER A 157 14.92 -2.29 -10.38
C SER A 157 15.20 -1.42 -9.15
N PHE A 158 15.79 -2.03 -8.12
CA PHE A 158 16.15 -1.32 -6.88
C PHE A 158 17.65 -1.39 -6.67
N ARG A 159 18.29 -0.25 -6.50
CA ARG A 159 19.72 -0.20 -6.23
C ARG A 159 20.11 0.92 -5.28
N TRP A 160 21.21 0.72 -4.57
CA TRP A 160 21.85 1.79 -3.83
C TRP A 160 22.57 2.70 -4.82
N ASP A 161 22.19 3.98 -4.83
CA ASP A 161 22.76 4.96 -5.75
C ASP A 161 23.92 5.70 -5.12
N ALA A 162 24.98 5.88 -5.90
CA ALA A 162 26.17 6.64 -5.50
C ALA A 162 26.13 8.10 -5.96
N GLY A 163 24.98 8.56 -6.48
CA GLY A 163 24.76 9.91 -6.97
C GLY A 163 24.61 10.03 -8.49
N ASP A 164 24.41 8.90 -9.18
CA ASP A 164 24.19 8.89 -10.64
C ASP A 164 22.91 9.64 -11.04
N HIS A 165 21.85 9.51 -10.22
CA HIS A 165 20.53 10.16 -10.41
C HIS A 165 20.37 11.44 -9.60
N ARG A 166 21.48 12.12 -9.29
CA ARG A 166 21.46 13.24 -8.37
C ARG A 166 20.46 14.34 -8.75
N ARG A 167 20.41 14.71 -10.03
CA ARG A 167 19.52 15.79 -10.49
C ARG A 167 18.06 15.42 -10.39
N GLU A 168 17.72 14.21 -10.79
CA GLU A 168 16.36 13.66 -10.76
C GLU A 168 15.88 13.52 -9.31
N VAL A 169 16.74 13.04 -8.41
CA VAL A 169 16.47 12.92 -6.97
C VAL A 169 16.28 14.29 -6.35
N GLU A 170 17.16 15.27 -6.62
CA GLU A 170 17.05 16.65 -6.11
C GLU A 170 15.74 17.30 -6.58
N GLN A 171 15.36 17.09 -7.85
CA GLN A 171 14.10 17.61 -8.38
C GLN A 171 12.89 16.94 -7.71
N LEU A 172 12.85 15.61 -7.64
CA LEU A 172 11.74 14.88 -7.04
C LEU A 172 11.63 15.15 -5.51
N ASP A 173 12.76 15.32 -4.81
CA ASP A 173 12.79 15.70 -3.39
C ASP A 173 12.11 17.06 -3.19
N ARG A 174 12.48 18.04 -4.01
CA ARG A 174 11.90 19.38 -3.95
C ARG A 174 10.40 19.36 -4.25
N ASP A 175 10.01 18.72 -5.34
CA ASP A 175 8.62 18.66 -5.75
C ASP A 175 7.75 17.95 -4.69
N ALA A 176 8.22 16.80 -4.18
CA ALA A 176 7.54 16.06 -3.13
C ALA A 176 7.45 16.85 -1.82
N PHE A 177 8.48 17.62 -1.45
CA PHE A 177 8.44 18.49 -0.28
C PHE A 177 7.42 19.62 -0.44
N PHE A 178 7.36 20.25 -1.59
CA PHE A 178 6.43 21.35 -1.88
C PHE A 178 4.97 20.89 -1.86
N GLU A 179 4.69 19.67 -2.28
CA GLU A 179 3.35 19.09 -2.18
C GLU A 179 2.83 18.95 -0.73
N LEU A 180 3.73 18.95 0.26
CA LEU A 180 3.34 18.83 1.68
C LEU A 180 2.62 20.08 2.20
N PHE A 181 2.89 21.26 1.60
CA PHE A 181 2.42 22.56 2.10
C PHE A 181 1.69 23.37 1.00
N PRO A 182 0.56 22.92 0.50
CA PRO A 182 -0.10 23.49 -0.70
C PRO A 182 -0.66 24.92 -0.51
N HIS A 183 -0.70 25.40 0.72
CA HIS A 183 -1.22 26.73 1.06
C HIS A 183 -0.11 27.73 1.44
N GLU A 184 1.15 27.29 1.46
CA GLU A 184 2.28 28.15 1.74
C GLU A 184 2.69 28.94 0.49
N SER A 185 3.24 30.14 0.67
CA SER A 185 3.74 30.92 -0.43
C SER A 185 5.00 30.30 -1.06
N PRO A 186 5.29 30.53 -2.36
CA PRO A 186 6.50 29.99 -3.00
C PRO A 186 7.79 30.35 -2.25
N ASP A 187 7.91 31.57 -1.76
CA ASP A 187 9.10 32.03 -1.00
C ASP A 187 9.20 31.33 0.36
N GLY A 188 8.04 31.11 1.03
CA GLY A 188 7.98 30.36 2.29
C GLY A 188 8.36 28.90 2.11
N LEU A 189 7.88 28.25 1.01
CA LEU A 189 8.27 26.88 0.65
C LEU A 189 9.77 26.76 0.43
N GLU A 190 10.36 27.71 -0.32
CA GLU A 190 11.80 27.76 -0.56
C GLU A 190 12.59 27.88 0.71
N GLN A 191 12.21 28.81 1.57
CA GLN A 191 12.87 29.00 2.85
C GLN A 191 12.81 27.74 3.70
N ARG A 192 11.61 27.16 3.86
CA ARG A 192 11.38 25.94 4.65
C ARG A 192 12.16 24.74 4.09
N PHE A 193 12.17 24.58 2.77
CA PHE A 193 12.96 23.53 2.10
C PHE A 193 14.46 23.71 2.37
N SER A 194 14.95 24.93 2.18
CA SER A 194 16.35 25.29 2.42
C SER A 194 16.77 25.00 3.86
N GLU A 195 15.97 25.42 4.84
CA GLU A 195 16.21 25.17 6.27
C GLU A 195 16.27 23.68 6.58
N LYS A 196 15.35 22.86 6.01
CA LYS A 196 15.30 21.41 6.23
C LYS A 196 16.41 20.63 5.53
N ARG A 197 17.04 21.18 4.50
CA ARG A 197 18.16 20.55 3.77
C ARG A 197 19.53 21.12 4.13
N GLN A 198 19.56 22.26 4.85
CA GLN A 198 20.79 22.88 5.26
C GLN A 198 21.63 21.95 6.14
N GLY A 199 22.90 21.78 5.76
CA GLY A 199 23.87 20.97 6.52
C GLY A 199 23.71 19.46 6.32
N LEU A 200 22.75 18.98 5.54
CA LEU A 200 22.67 17.56 5.21
C LEU A 200 23.78 17.17 4.22
N PRO A 201 24.41 16.00 4.40
CA PRO A 201 25.34 15.47 3.42
C PRO A 201 24.61 15.15 2.11
N PRO A 202 25.28 15.27 0.95
CA PRO A 202 24.69 14.92 -0.33
C PRO A 202 24.20 13.47 -0.34
N ALA A 203 23.04 13.23 -0.95
CA ALA A 203 22.47 11.90 -1.09
C ALA A 203 23.42 10.98 -1.89
N GLY A 204 23.49 9.68 -1.52
CA GLY A 204 24.33 8.68 -2.17
C GLY A 204 25.70 8.45 -1.52
N GLY A 205 26.06 9.20 -0.47
CA GLY A 205 27.31 9.01 0.27
C GLY A 205 27.22 7.91 1.35
N GLU A 206 28.37 7.54 1.93
CA GLU A 206 28.42 6.53 3.02
C GLU A 206 27.54 6.90 4.22
N GLN A 207 27.55 8.18 4.62
CA GLN A 207 26.72 8.71 5.72
C GLN A 207 25.32 9.15 5.26
N SER A 208 25.05 9.09 3.96
CA SER A 208 23.80 9.57 3.36
C SER A 208 23.27 8.56 2.34
N PRO A 209 22.88 7.35 2.79
CA PRO A 209 22.45 6.28 1.90
C PRO A 209 21.22 6.69 1.10
N LEU A 210 21.27 6.38 -0.19
CA LEU A 210 20.20 6.61 -1.15
C LEU A 210 19.85 5.29 -1.83
N LEU A 211 18.63 4.83 -1.66
CA LEU A 211 18.05 3.72 -2.39
C LEU A 211 17.11 4.28 -3.45
N ILE A 212 17.29 3.92 -4.70
CA ILE A 212 16.42 4.31 -5.81
C ILE A 212 15.65 3.13 -6.36
N ALA A 213 14.50 3.41 -6.96
CA ALA A 213 13.76 2.52 -7.84
C ALA A 213 13.78 3.11 -9.24
N GLU A 214 14.06 2.27 -10.24
CA GLU A 214 14.10 2.64 -11.65
C GLU A 214 13.09 1.83 -12.45
N THR A 215 12.51 2.44 -13.47
CA THR A 215 11.70 1.76 -14.48
C THR A 215 12.57 0.89 -15.40
N PRO A 216 12.00 0.02 -16.26
CA PRO A 216 12.75 -0.73 -17.26
C PRO A 216 13.57 0.14 -18.22
N ASP A 217 13.12 1.39 -18.45
CA ASP A 217 13.81 2.37 -19.29
C ASP A 217 14.90 3.14 -18.54
N ALA A 218 15.22 2.72 -17.30
CA ALA A 218 16.18 3.34 -16.38
C ALA A 218 15.83 4.77 -15.94
N ASP A 219 14.55 5.15 -16.00
CA ASP A 219 14.06 6.41 -15.43
C ASP A 219 13.84 6.27 -13.91
N LEU A 220 14.07 7.33 -13.14
CA LEU A 220 13.82 7.36 -11.72
C LEU A 220 12.31 7.19 -11.44
N ALA A 221 11.93 6.13 -10.74
CA ALA A 221 10.56 5.85 -10.31
C ALA A 221 10.27 6.36 -8.88
N GLY A 222 11.30 6.40 -8.04
CA GLY A 222 11.21 6.86 -6.66
C GLY A 222 12.50 6.61 -5.89
N PHE A 223 12.56 7.13 -4.66
CA PHE A 223 13.74 6.95 -3.81
C PHE A 223 13.40 6.96 -2.31
N ALA A 224 14.31 6.37 -1.53
CA ALA A 224 14.40 6.54 -0.08
C ALA A 224 15.80 7.07 0.26
N TRP A 225 15.85 8.25 0.87
CA TRP A 225 17.08 8.93 1.28
C TRP A 225 17.14 9.05 2.79
N GLY A 226 18.27 8.66 3.39
CA GLY A 226 18.49 8.79 4.80
C GLY A 226 19.84 9.43 5.13
N VAL A 227 20.01 9.84 6.38
CA VAL A 227 21.27 10.31 6.95
C VAL A 227 21.59 9.51 8.20
N ILE A 228 22.82 9.02 8.30
CA ILE A 228 23.30 8.21 9.42
C ILE A 228 23.87 9.11 10.51
N ASP A 229 23.38 8.94 11.72
CA ASP A 229 23.93 9.52 12.95
C ASP A 229 24.17 8.40 13.98
N GLY A 230 25.42 8.03 14.18
CA GLY A 230 25.82 6.90 15.01
C GLY A 230 25.19 5.57 14.56
N THR A 231 24.25 5.02 15.33
CA THR A 231 23.50 3.80 15.00
C THR A 231 22.05 4.08 14.59
N THR A 232 21.71 5.33 14.38
CA THR A 232 20.37 5.79 13.97
C THR A 232 20.44 6.29 12.53
N VAL A 233 19.42 5.98 11.75
CA VAL A 233 19.22 6.54 10.41
C VAL A 233 18.00 7.45 10.43
N HIS A 234 18.16 8.68 9.98
CA HIS A 234 17.04 9.59 9.76
C HIS A 234 16.63 9.53 8.29
N ILE A 235 15.41 9.06 8.01
CA ILE A 235 14.84 9.18 6.66
C ILE A 235 14.55 10.65 6.42
N VAL A 236 15.27 11.24 5.48
CA VAL A 236 15.11 12.63 5.04
C VAL A 236 13.92 12.75 4.12
N GLN A 237 13.81 11.81 3.16
CA GLN A 237 12.71 11.77 2.21
C GLN A 237 12.47 10.35 1.72
N LEU A 238 11.18 10.03 1.52
CA LEU A 238 10.68 8.88 0.79
C LEU A 238 9.72 9.46 -0.26
N ALA A 239 10.09 9.36 -1.52
CA ALA A 239 9.30 9.93 -2.60
C ALA A 239 9.14 8.94 -3.77
N VAL A 240 7.97 8.99 -4.40
CA VAL A 240 7.62 8.23 -5.62
C VAL A 240 7.10 9.24 -6.64
N VAL A 241 7.55 9.08 -7.89
CA VAL A 241 7.07 9.88 -9.02
C VAL A 241 5.54 9.86 -9.05
N PRO A 242 4.85 11.00 -9.20
CA PRO A 242 3.39 11.08 -9.08
C PRO A 242 2.62 10.06 -9.92
N ALA A 243 3.07 9.80 -11.15
CA ALA A 243 2.43 8.84 -12.07
C ALA A 243 2.51 7.37 -11.59
N LEU A 244 3.43 7.05 -10.65
CA LEU A 244 3.70 5.70 -10.15
C LEU A 244 3.24 5.49 -8.70
N ARG A 245 2.59 6.50 -8.11
CA ARG A 245 2.04 6.40 -6.75
C ARG A 245 0.85 5.46 -6.71
N GLY A 246 0.62 4.83 -5.55
CA GLY A 246 -0.48 3.87 -5.36
C GLY A 246 -0.18 2.45 -5.84
N LEU A 247 1.03 2.20 -6.40
CA LEU A 247 1.48 0.88 -6.86
C LEU A 247 2.26 0.09 -5.79
N GLY A 248 2.28 0.52 -4.53
CA GLY A 248 3.09 -0.12 -3.49
C GLY A 248 4.58 0.26 -3.51
N LEU A 249 5.06 1.02 -4.51
CA LEU A 249 6.48 1.33 -4.70
C LEU A 249 7.11 2.04 -3.50
N GLY A 250 6.37 2.93 -2.82
CA GLY A 250 6.82 3.58 -1.59
C GLY A 250 7.06 2.60 -0.46
N GLU A 251 6.20 1.59 -0.31
CA GLU A 251 6.35 0.53 0.69
C GLU A 251 7.54 -0.37 0.36
N ALA A 252 7.69 -0.77 -0.89
CA ALA A 252 8.81 -1.57 -1.36
C ALA A 252 10.16 -0.86 -1.14
N LEU A 253 10.24 0.45 -1.44
CA LEU A 253 11.40 1.27 -1.15
C LEU A 253 11.71 1.30 0.34
N LEU A 254 10.70 1.57 1.19
CA LEU A 254 10.88 1.65 2.63
C LEU A 254 11.33 0.31 3.22
N ARG A 255 10.69 -0.81 2.87
CA ARG A 255 11.05 -2.14 3.36
C ARG A 255 12.46 -2.54 2.95
N ARG A 256 12.87 -2.28 1.69
CA ARG A 256 14.23 -2.55 1.20
C ARG A 256 15.26 -1.65 1.89
N PHE A 257 14.92 -0.38 2.10
CA PHE A 257 15.78 0.55 2.83
C PHE A 257 15.99 0.09 4.28
N LEU A 258 14.91 -0.28 4.99
CA LEU A 258 14.97 -0.86 6.35
C LEU A 258 15.88 -2.09 6.40
N THR A 259 15.68 -3.03 5.48
CA THR A 259 16.48 -4.26 5.39
C THR A 259 17.96 -3.96 5.13
N GLY A 260 18.25 -3.05 4.21
CA GLY A 260 19.63 -2.64 3.91
C GLY A 260 20.32 -1.93 5.07
N MET A 261 19.60 -1.07 5.78
CA MET A 261 20.14 -0.39 6.97
C MET A 261 20.37 -1.36 8.14
N ARG A 262 19.46 -2.32 8.34
CA ARG A 262 19.66 -3.40 9.31
C ARG A 262 20.91 -4.22 8.97
N GLY A 263 21.13 -4.54 7.70
CA GLY A 263 22.34 -5.23 7.21
C GLY A 263 23.63 -4.45 7.46
N ARG A 264 23.57 -3.12 7.53
CA ARG A 264 24.69 -2.23 7.90
C ARG A 264 24.86 -2.07 9.41
N GLY A 265 24.08 -2.76 10.24
CA GLY A 265 24.20 -2.72 11.71
C GLY A 265 23.49 -1.53 12.35
N MET A 266 22.63 -0.81 11.62
CA MET A 266 21.82 0.27 12.20
C MET A 266 20.77 -0.29 13.15
N ARG A 267 20.50 0.42 14.26
CA ARG A 267 19.62 -0.03 15.33
C ARG A 267 18.28 0.68 15.34
N ARG A 268 18.22 1.90 14.82
CA ARG A 268 17.00 2.70 14.80
C ARG A 268 16.86 3.41 13.46
N LEU A 269 15.63 3.55 13.02
CA LEU A 269 15.24 4.41 11.91
C LEU A 269 14.22 5.41 12.43
N THR A 270 14.36 6.66 12.04
CA THR A 270 13.42 7.73 12.36
C THR A 270 13.02 8.46 11.09
N THR A 271 11.83 9.04 11.11
CA THR A 271 11.36 9.96 10.05
C THR A 271 10.53 11.06 10.68
N GLU A 272 10.48 12.21 10.08
CA GLU A 272 9.62 13.31 10.46
C GLU A 272 8.46 13.42 9.47
N LEU A 273 7.24 13.40 9.98
CA LEU A 273 6.05 13.62 9.17
C LEU A 273 5.58 15.07 9.38
N MET A 274 5.39 15.81 8.30
CA MET A 274 4.98 17.19 8.35
C MET A 274 3.96 17.52 7.25
N GLY A 275 3.12 18.52 7.46
CA GLY A 275 2.13 18.94 6.48
C GLY A 275 1.22 17.78 6.05
N ARG A 276 1.07 17.58 4.76
CA ARG A 276 0.22 16.50 4.22
C ARG A 276 0.75 15.09 4.49
N SER A 277 2.07 14.91 4.76
CA SER A 277 2.62 13.58 5.06
C SER A 277 2.13 13.01 6.39
N LEU A 278 1.51 13.82 7.27
CA LEU A 278 0.85 13.33 8.48
C LEU A 278 -0.24 12.28 8.18
N ARG A 279 -0.85 12.34 7.01
CA ARG A 279 -1.83 11.34 6.52
C ARG A 279 -1.20 9.96 6.27
N SER A 280 0.12 9.91 6.08
CA SER A 280 0.86 8.66 5.89
C SER A 280 1.30 8.00 7.19
N ALA A 281 0.88 8.51 8.36
CA ALA A 281 1.25 7.94 9.66
C ALA A 281 0.85 6.48 9.80
N ASP A 282 -0.32 6.09 9.30
CA ASP A 282 -0.79 4.69 9.35
C ASP A 282 0.05 3.78 8.45
N PHE A 283 0.51 4.27 7.31
CA PHE A 283 1.47 3.58 6.45
C PHE A 283 2.78 3.29 7.19
N PHE A 284 3.38 4.28 7.87
CA PHE A 284 4.59 4.05 8.66
C PHE A 284 4.34 3.12 9.85
N ARG A 285 3.18 3.21 10.51
CA ARG A 285 2.80 2.28 11.58
C ARG A 285 2.67 0.84 11.11
N SER A 286 2.13 0.60 9.91
CA SER A 286 2.01 -0.76 9.34
C SER A 286 3.36 -1.43 9.11
N VAL A 287 4.44 -0.64 8.94
CA VAL A 287 5.82 -1.13 8.76
C VAL A 287 6.58 -1.18 10.10
N GLY A 288 5.94 -0.86 11.22
CA GLY A 288 6.51 -0.99 12.56
C GLY A 288 7.03 0.31 13.20
N PHE A 289 6.76 1.47 12.60
CA PHE A 289 7.10 2.76 13.24
C PHE A 289 6.12 3.09 14.37
N VAL A 290 6.65 3.71 15.41
CA VAL A 290 5.86 4.25 16.52
C VAL A 290 6.13 5.74 16.66
N THR A 291 5.12 6.51 17.04
CA THR A 291 5.29 7.94 17.31
C THR A 291 6.10 8.14 18.59
N VAL A 292 7.21 8.86 18.50
CA VAL A 292 8.09 9.12 19.65
C VAL A 292 8.07 10.60 20.06
N THR A 293 7.77 11.51 19.14
CA THR A 293 7.65 12.95 19.38
C THR A 293 6.53 13.54 18.53
N GLN A 294 5.98 14.67 18.98
CA GLN A 294 5.01 15.45 18.23
C GLN A 294 5.34 16.92 18.38
N THR A 295 5.43 17.64 17.28
CA THR A 295 5.64 19.09 17.23
C THR A 295 4.37 19.76 16.68
N MET A 296 3.98 20.87 17.30
CA MET A 296 2.87 21.71 16.83
C MET A 296 3.42 23.10 16.50
N GLU A 297 2.92 23.69 15.42
CA GLU A 297 3.29 25.04 14.96
C GLU A 297 2.06 25.95 15.00
N CYS A 298 2.26 27.19 15.40
CA CYS A 298 1.24 28.25 15.37
C CYS A 298 1.83 29.48 14.70
N SER A 299 1.16 30.00 13.68
CA SER A 299 1.51 31.28 13.06
C SER A 299 1.09 32.42 13.98
N LEU A 300 2.06 33.23 14.43
CA LEU A 300 1.76 34.39 15.27
C LEU A 300 1.12 35.53 14.47
N GLN A 301 1.20 35.49 13.14
CA GLN A 301 0.59 36.49 12.25
C GLN A 301 -0.91 36.29 12.07
N ASP A 302 -1.39 35.05 12.30
CA ASP A 302 -2.80 34.67 12.09
C ASP A 302 -3.59 34.61 13.40
N LEU A 303 -3.00 35.07 14.52
CA LEU A 303 -3.69 35.11 15.79
C LEU A 303 -4.72 36.24 15.81
N PRO A 304 -5.95 35.98 16.28
CA PRO A 304 -7.05 36.94 16.22
C PRO A 304 -6.99 38.05 17.29
N TRP A 305 -5.91 38.12 18.09
CA TRP A 305 -5.70 39.16 19.12
C TRP A 305 -4.38 39.88 18.92
#